data_8f54bc3a75d64460ee8985d3787364fb
#
_entry.id   8f54bc3a75d64460ee8985d3787364fb
#
_cell.length_a   1.000
_cell.length_b   1.000
_cell.length_c   1.000
_cell.angle_alpha   90.00
_cell.angle_beta   90.00
_cell.angle_gamma   90.00
#
_symmetry.space_group_name_H-M   'P 1'
#
loop_
_entity.id
_entity.type
_entity.pdbx_description
1 polymer ?
#
loop_
_entity_poly.entity_id
_entity_poly.type
_entity_poly.pdbx_seq_one_letter_code
_entity_poly.pdbx_strand_id
1 'polypeptide(L)'
;MTKKKIDVLVFSTMLFVLALSPALSAQQQPEPKPLRFDFTPFIGYRTSMSFPIEPHVTGTNPSVVLEASPSYGVSFGVRLRNEDDLVEIRWARQDSNVHSENITPQPPRQRAILDQFHADFSHEYLMEEYGWGRWARPFVVGSVGVTHLSSSTNFNLTRFSFGLGGGIRFYASRHFGFKIQAEWLPVFAHPQAAFICGSGCIVHVGGTLSSQGEVVVGPLIRF
;
A
#
# COMPACT_ATOMS: atom_id res chain seq x y z
N MET A 1 -46.47 39.40 -58.30
CA MET A 1 -46.52 39.79 -56.89
C MET A 1 -46.42 38.54 -55.94
N THR A 2 -45.58 37.53 -56.19
CA THR A 2 -45.63 36.28 -55.48
C THR A 2 -44.27 35.85 -54.84
N LYS A 3 -43.14 36.41 -55.29
CA LYS A 3 -41.80 36.01 -54.69
C LYS A 3 -41.50 36.66 -53.33
N LYS A 4 -41.97 37.89 -53.09
CA LYS A 4 -41.65 38.62 -51.84
C LYS A 4 -42.36 38.09 -50.58
N LYS A 5 -43.48 37.37 -50.74
CA LYS A 5 -44.23 36.77 -49.60
C LYS A 5 -43.64 35.46 -49.10
N ILE A 6 -42.92 34.71 -49.95
CA ILE A 6 -42.31 33.42 -49.60
C ILE A 6 -41.06 33.66 -48.72
N ASP A 7 -40.27 34.69 -49.06
CA ASP A 7 -39.04 34.99 -48.31
C ASP A 7 -39.30 35.42 -46.85
N VAL A 8 -40.40 36.16 -46.64
CA VAL A 8 -40.81 36.58 -45.28
C VAL A 8 -41.31 35.39 -44.43
N LEU A 9 -41.98 34.40 -45.06
CA LEU A 9 -42.48 33.25 -44.34
C LEU A 9 -41.37 32.29 -43.93
N VAL A 10 -40.37 32.09 -44.80
CA VAL A 10 -39.21 31.24 -44.50
C VAL A 10 -38.31 31.86 -43.43
N PHE A 11 -38.16 33.21 -43.46
CA PHE A 11 -37.36 33.91 -42.42
C PHE A 11 -38.06 33.89 -41.05
N SER A 12 -39.38 33.96 -40.99
CA SER A 12 -40.16 33.94 -39.76
C SER A 12 -40.14 32.55 -39.11
N THR A 13 -40.18 31.44 -39.89
CA THR A 13 -40.09 30.09 -39.37
C THR A 13 -38.69 29.74 -38.90
N MET A 14 -37.64 30.24 -39.54
CA MET A 14 -36.26 30.03 -39.16
C MET A 14 -35.91 30.78 -37.84
N LEU A 15 -36.47 31.97 -37.63
CA LEU A 15 -36.29 32.73 -36.37
C LEU A 15 -37.01 32.06 -35.18
N PHE A 16 -38.15 31.37 -35.43
CA PHE A 16 -38.90 30.66 -34.36
C PHE A 16 -38.22 29.35 -33.90
N VAL A 17 -37.50 28.69 -34.80
CA VAL A 17 -36.71 27.49 -34.47
C VAL A 17 -35.47 27.85 -33.67
N LEU A 18 -34.86 29.00 -33.90
CA LEU A 18 -33.68 29.48 -33.14
C LEU A 18 -34.05 30.01 -31.74
N ALA A 19 -35.28 30.44 -31.51
CA ALA A 19 -35.75 30.91 -30.20
C ALA A 19 -36.16 29.80 -29.23
N LEU A 20 -36.37 28.55 -29.73
CA LEU A 20 -36.69 27.39 -28.90
C LEU A 20 -35.47 26.57 -28.45
N SER A 21 -34.27 26.96 -28.87
CA SER A 21 -33.02 26.28 -28.55
C SER A 21 -32.44 26.49 -27.13
N PRO A 22 -32.81 27.50 -26.32
CA PRO A 22 -32.23 27.63 -24.98
C PRO A 22 -32.93 26.82 -23.89
N ALA A 23 -34.00 26.09 -24.20
CA ALA A 23 -34.75 25.35 -23.17
C ALA A 23 -34.27 23.90 -22.97
N LEU A 24 -33.28 23.45 -23.73
CA LEU A 24 -32.62 22.15 -23.57
C LEU A 24 -31.17 22.28 -23.01
N SER A 25 -30.87 23.35 -22.30
CA SER A 25 -29.78 23.30 -21.32
C SER A 25 -30.24 22.34 -20.23
N ALA A 26 -30.12 21.05 -20.56
CA ALA A 26 -30.30 19.97 -19.63
C ALA A 26 -29.64 20.37 -18.31
N GLN A 27 -30.38 20.29 -17.26
CA GLN A 27 -29.90 20.31 -15.89
C GLN A 27 -28.68 19.37 -15.86
N GLN A 28 -27.48 19.91 -16.03
CA GLN A 28 -26.27 19.20 -15.70
C GLN A 28 -26.42 18.93 -14.20
N GLN A 29 -26.91 17.71 -13.88
CA GLN A 29 -26.80 17.23 -12.52
C GLN A 29 -25.34 17.45 -12.11
N PRO A 30 -25.10 18.16 -10.99
CA PRO A 30 -23.75 18.40 -10.53
C PRO A 30 -23.08 17.03 -10.43
N GLU A 31 -22.03 16.82 -11.19
CA GLU A 31 -21.25 15.61 -11.12
C GLU A 31 -20.88 15.37 -9.65
N PRO A 32 -21.19 14.18 -9.13
CA PRO A 32 -20.89 13.88 -7.74
C PRO A 32 -19.39 14.09 -7.53
N LYS A 33 -19.05 14.97 -6.58
CA LYS A 33 -17.65 15.27 -6.25
C LYS A 33 -16.86 13.96 -6.06
N PRO A 34 -15.68 13.83 -6.67
CA PRO A 34 -14.86 12.64 -6.52
C PRO A 34 -14.49 12.47 -5.04
N LEU A 35 -14.63 11.24 -4.54
CA LEU A 35 -14.18 10.87 -3.20
C LEU A 35 -12.65 10.76 -3.21
N ARG A 36 -12.00 11.52 -2.33
CA ARG A 36 -10.54 11.71 -2.38
C ARG A 36 -9.77 10.99 -1.31
N PHE A 37 -10.44 10.54 -0.26
CA PHE A 37 -9.78 9.91 0.88
C PHE A 37 -10.16 8.45 0.99
N ASP A 38 -9.15 7.61 1.17
CA ASP A 38 -9.30 6.18 1.39
C ASP A 38 -8.74 5.84 2.78
N PHE A 39 -9.49 5.08 3.58
CA PHE A 39 -9.06 4.54 4.87
C PHE A 39 -9.18 3.02 4.84
N THR A 40 -8.11 2.32 5.22
CA THR A 40 -8.06 0.86 5.17
C THR A 40 -7.41 0.33 6.45
N PRO A 41 -8.18 -0.12 7.43
CA PRO A 41 -7.66 -1.01 8.46
C PRO A 41 -7.40 -2.38 7.83
N PHE A 42 -6.34 -3.06 8.21
CA PHE A 42 -5.99 -4.34 7.60
C PHE A 42 -5.39 -5.32 8.62
N ILE A 43 -5.49 -6.57 8.26
CA ILE A 43 -4.74 -7.68 8.85
C ILE A 43 -3.90 -8.33 7.76
N GLY A 44 -2.79 -8.93 8.13
CA GLY A 44 -1.89 -9.56 7.17
C GLY A 44 -1.08 -10.68 7.78
N TYR A 45 -0.21 -11.20 6.95
CA TYR A 45 0.77 -12.19 7.34
C TYR A 45 2.11 -11.86 6.68
N ARG A 46 3.18 -11.86 7.48
CA ARG A 46 4.55 -11.63 7.03
C ARG A 46 5.37 -12.90 7.08
N THR A 47 6.17 -13.10 6.06
CA THR A 47 7.14 -14.20 6.03
C THR A 47 8.28 -13.94 7.02
N SER A 48 9.05 -14.97 7.31
CA SER A 48 10.28 -14.83 8.11
C SER A 48 11.30 -13.93 7.42
N MET A 49 12.13 -13.28 8.22
CA MET A 49 13.26 -12.48 7.78
C MET A 49 14.52 -12.93 8.49
N SER A 50 15.60 -13.17 7.75
CA SER A 50 16.86 -13.59 8.35
C SER A 50 17.94 -12.54 8.15
N PHE A 51 18.78 -12.40 9.19
CA PHE A 51 19.95 -11.54 9.20
C PHE A 51 21.20 -12.39 9.41
N PRO A 52 22.12 -12.44 8.46
CA PRO A 52 23.40 -13.14 8.64
C PRO A 52 24.22 -12.47 9.76
N ILE A 53 24.97 -13.28 10.49
CA ILE A 53 25.85 -12.83 11.58
C ILE A 53 27.29 -12.86 11.09
N GLU A 54 28.06 -11.81 11.36
CA GLU A 54 29.51 -11.76 11.14
C GLU A 54 30.27 -11.78 12.49
N PRO A 55 31.44 -12.38 12.61
CA PRO A 55 32.23 -13.05 11.57
C PRO A 55 31.73 -14.48 11.29
N HIS A 56 31.83 -14.87 10.02
CA HIS A 56 31.58 -16.27 9.65
C HIS A 56 32.68 -17.16 10.24
N VAL A 57 32.32 -18.00 11.19
CA VAL A 57 33.19 -19.12 11.60
C VAL A 57 33.13 -20.15 10.48
N THR A 58 34.30 -20.55 9.97
CA THR A 58 34.43 -21.52 8.86
C THR A 58 33.55 -22.76 9.10
N GLY A 59 32.57 -22.97 8.23
CA GLY A 59 31.70 -24.16 8.25
C GLY A 59 30.29 -23.96 8.84
N THR A 60 29.97 -22.80 9.42
CA THR A 60 28.61 -22.49 9.91
C THR A 60 28.19 -21.11 9.38
N ASN A 61 26.95 -20.98 8.93
CA ASN A 61 26.34 -19.70 8.57
C ASN A 61 25.35 -19.28 9.68
N PRO A 62 25.83 -18.68 10.77
CA PRO A 62 24.96 -18.26 11.84
C PRO A 62 24.04 -17.12 11.38
N SER A 63 22.78 -17.18 11.73
CA SER A 63 21.79 -16.15 11.41
C SER A 63 20.84 -15.86 12.56
N VAL A 64 20.33 -14.64 12.59
CA VAL A 64 19.20 -14.25 13.45
C VAL A 64 17.96 -14.24 12.57
N VAL A 65 16.96 -15.00 12.97
CA VAL A 65 15.71 -15.15 12.22
C VAL A 65 14.56 -14.55 13.01
N LEU A 66 13.87 -13.59 12.37
CA LEU A 66 12.56 -13.12 12.79
C LEU A 66 11.52 -14.09 12.21
N GLU A 67 10.74 -14.72 13.06
CA GLU A 67 9.75 -15.72 12.65
C GLU A 67 8.61 -15.07 11.86
N ALA A 68 8.04 -15.85 10.92
CA ALA A 68 6.82 -15.45 10.23
C ALA A 68 5.66 -15.32 11.23
N SER A 69 4.87 -14.28 11.11
CA SER A 69 3.76 -14.03 12.03
C SER A 69 2.68 -13.11 11.43
N PRO A 70 1.48 -13.08 12.04
CA PRO A 70 0.46 -12.12 11.66
C PRO A 70 0.92 -10.68 11.83
N SER A 71 0.41 -9.80 10.95
CA SER A 71 0.55 -8.35 11.02
C SER A 71 -0.82 -7.67 11.03
N TYR A 72 -0.88 -6.45 11.52
CA TYR A 72 -2.07 -5.62 11.48
C TYR A 72 -1.69 -4.15 11.40
N GLY A 73 -2.58 -3.33 10.88
CA GLY A 73 -2.30 -1.93 10.71
C GLY A 73 -3.42 -1.13 10.09
N VAL A 74 -3.08 0.10 9.72
CA VAL A 74 -3.99 1.02 9.06
C VAL A 74 -3.25 1.76 7.95
N SER A 75 -3.97 2.08 6.86
CA SER A 75 -3.51 3.03 5.87
C SER A 75 -4.53 4.14 5.66
N PHE A 76 -4.04 5.34 5.42
CA PHE A 76 -4.81 6.51 5.05
C PHE A 76 -4.25 7.08 3.76
N GLY A 77 -5.10 7.19 2.75
CA GLY A 77 -4.71 7.57 1.40
C GLY A 77 -5.44 8.79 0.88
N VAL A 78 -4.78 9.49 -0.02
CA VAL A 78 -5.32 10.63 -0.77
C VAL A 78 -5.19 10.34 -2.25
N ARG A 79 -6.31 10.38 -2.98
CA ARG A 79 -6.33 10.24 -4.43
C ARG A 79 -5.84 11.53 -5.08
N LEU A 80 -4.95 11.37 -6.03
CA LEU A 80 -4.44 12.46 -6.82
C LEU A 80 -5.47 12.87 -7.89
N ARG A 81 -5.10 13.87 -8.68
CA ARG A 81 -5.99 14.46 -9.68
C ARG A 81 -6.49 13.45 -10.75
N ASN A 82 -5.69 12.42 -11.00
CA ASN A 82 -6.00 11.38 -12.01
C ASN A 82 -6.89 10.26 -11.47
N GLU A 83 -7.44 10.33 -10.26
CA GLU A 83 -8.26 9.30 -9.59
C GLU A 83 -7.65 7.87 -9.55
N ASP A 84 -6.75 7.52 -10.46
CA ASP A 84 -6.07 6.23 -10.54
C ASP A 84 -4.80 6.20 -9.69
N ASP A 85 -4.26 7.36 -9.35
CA ASP A 85 -3.07 7.50 -8.50
C ASP A 85 -3.47 7.79 -7.06
N LEU A 86 -2.89 7.04 -6.13
CA LEU A 86 -3.13 7.16 -4.71
C LEU A 86 -1.82 7.22 -3.93
N VAL A 87 -1.72 8.20 -3.04
CA VAL A 87 -0.65 8.29 -2.03
C VAL A 87 -1.24 7.91 -0.68
N GLU A 88 -0.64 6.92 -0.01
CA GLU A 88 -1.09 6.43 1.30
C GLU A 88 0.03 6.58 2.33
N ILE A 89 -0.33 6.87 3.57
CA ILE A 89 0.53 6.69 4.74
C ILE A 89 0.06 5.41 5.42
N ARG A 90 0.98 4.48 5.63
CA ARG A 90 0.68 3.17 6.21
C ARG A 90 1.49 2.96 7.48
N TRP A 91 0.82 2.52 8.53
CA TRP A 91 1.43 1.95 9.72
C TRP A 91 1.04 0.48 9.83
N ALA A 92 2.03 -0.36 10.08
CA ALA A 92 1.82 -1.80 10.28
C ALA A 92 2.67 -2.32 11.43
N ARG A 93 2.10 -3.22 12.23
CA ARG A 93 2.77 -3.88 13.34
C ARG A 93 2.76 -5.38 13.17
N GLN A 94 3.89 -5.99 13.51
CA GLN A 94 4.08 -7.43 13.57
C GLN A 94 4.63 -7.80 14.96
N ASP A 95 3.94 -8.67 15.67
CA ASP A 95 4.43 -9.31 16.90
C ASP A 95 5.00 -10.68 16.54
N SER A 96 6.30 -10.89 16.79
CA SER A 96 7.00 -12.09 16.37
C SER A 96 8.04 -12.51 17.39
N ASN A 97 8.67 -13.64 17.16
CA ASN A 97 9.82 -14.13 17.94
C ASN A 97 11.08 -14.04 17.09
N VAL A 98 12.18 -13.79 17.77
CA VAL A 98 13.52 -13.85 17.19
C VAL A 98 14.25 -15.04 17.80
N HIS A 99 14.86 -15.84 16.97
CA HIS A 99 15.76 -16.91 17.37
C HIS A 99 17.02 -16.92 16.53
N SER A 100 18.06 -17.54 17.05
CA SER A 100 19.33 -17.67 16.32
C SER A 100 19.45 -19.08 15.76
N GLU A 101 19.88 -19.19 14.53
CA GLU A 101 20.19 -20.46 13.85
C GLU A 101 21.70 -20.67 13.76
N ASN A 102 22.13 -21.93 13.82
CA ASN A 102 23.53 -22.36 13.69
C ASN A 102 24.49 -21.75 14.74
N ILE A 103 23.96 -21.42 15.94
CA ILE A 103 24.75 -20.98 17.10
C ILE A 103 24.63 -22.02 18.21
N THR A 104 25.76 -22.38 18.83
CA THR A 104 25.80 -23.29 19.96
C THR A 104 26.54 -22.63 21.14
N PRO A 105 25.94 -22.50 22.34
CA PRO A 105 24.58 -22.89 22.73
C PRO A 105 23.53 -21.96 22.09
N GLN A 106 22.36 -22.51 21.77
CA GLN A 106 21.26 -21.71 21.24
C GLN A 106 20.73 -20.73 22.31
N PRO A 107 20.72 -19.40 22.02
CA PRO A 107 20.10 -18.45 22.94
C PRO A 107 18.58 -18.68 22.98
N PRO A 108 17.91 -18.34 24.08
CA PRO A 108 16.47 -18.46 24.21
C PRO A 108 15.76 -17.56 23.19
N ARG A 109 14.60 -18.01 22.70
CA ARG A 109 13.73 -17.22 21.83
C ARG A 109 13.32 -15.93 22.55
N GLN A 110 13.36 -14.82 21.83
CA GLN A 110 13.03 -13.49 22.34
C GLN A 110 11.85 -12.91 21.57
N ARG A 111 10.92 -12.29 22.28
CA ARG A 111 9.83 -11.56 21.63
C ARG A 111 10.36 -10.29 21.01
N ALA A 112 9.93 -10.01 19.79
CA ALA A 112 10.23 -8.81 19.03
C ALA A 112 8.98 -8.21 18.43
N ILE A 113 8.92 -6.89 18.43
CA ILE A 113 7.87 -6.10 17.81
C ILE A 113 8.49 -5.33 16.66
N LEU A 114 7.88 -5.45 15.48
CA LEU A 114 8.28 -4.74 14.30
C LEU A 114 7.19 -3.73 13.92
N ASP A 115 7.47 -2.45 14.04
CA ASP A 115 6.63 -1.35 13.57
C ASP A 115 7.18 -0.81 12.26
N GLN A 116 6.31 -0.62 11.26
CA GLN A 116 6.65 -0.03 9.98
C GLN A 116 5.79 1.18 9.70
N PHE A 117 6.44 2.26 9.26
CA PHE A 117 5.80 3.48 8.80
C PHE A 117 6.25 3.74 7.37
N HIS A 118 5.34 3.61 6.41
CA HIS A 118 5.60 3.76 4.99
C HIS A 118 4.72 4.83 4.37
N ALA A 119 5.28 5.53 3.40
CA ALA A 119 4.56 6.29 2.41
C ALA A 119 4.49 5.42 1.14
N ASP A 120 3.27 5.07 0.75
CA ASP A 120 2.98 4.21 -0.39
C ASP A 120 2.47 5.07 -1.54
N PHE A 121 2.96 4.81 -2.74
CA PHE A 121 2.42 5.32 -3.99
C PHE A 121 1.88 4.16 -4.80
N SER A 122 0.60 4.22 -5.19
CA SER A 122 -0.03 3.17 -5.98
C SER A 122 -0.75 3.74 -7.19
N HIS A 123 -0.70 2.98 -8.28
CA HIS A 123 -1.41 3.25 -9.52
C HIS A 123 -2.42 2.14 -9.81
N GLU A 124 -3.69 2.49 -10.00
CA GLU A 124 -4.78 1.57 -10.33
C GLU A 124 -4.94 1.46 -11.85
N TYR A 125 -5.18 0.24 -12.32
CA TYR A 125 -5.46 -0.03 -13.72
C TYR A 125 -6.95 -0.26 -13.93
N LEU A 126 -7.54 0.46 -14.87
CA LEU A 126 -8.91 0.25 -15.32
C LEU A 126 -8.93 -0.93 -16.30
N MET A 127 -9.63 -1.99 -15.93
CA MET A 127 -9.80 -3.16 -16.80
C MET A 127 -11.18 -3.17 -17.49
N GLU A 128 -11.52 -2.08 -18.17
CA GLU A 128 -12.83 -1.92 -18.82
C GLU A 128 -13.07 -2.97 -19.91
N GLU A 129 -12.04 -3.38 -20.64
CA GLU A 129 -12.13 -4.38 -21.71
C GLU A 129 -12.54 -5.78 -21.23
N TYR A 130 -12.30 -6.09 -19.94
CA TYR A 130 -12.60 -7.41 -19.38
C TYR A 130 -13.92 -7.47 -18.59
N GLY A 131 -14.72 -6.41 -18.58
CA GLY A 131 -15.99 -6.34 -17.85
C GLY A 131 -15.87 -6.26 -16.33
N TRP A 132 -14.64 -6.30 -15.79
CA TRP A 132 -14.34 -6.26 -14.35
C TRP A 132 -14.05 -4.85 -13.84
N GLY A 133 -13.80 -3.90 -14.74
CA GLY A 133 -13.27 -2.58 -14.45
C GLY A 133 -14.10 -1.68 -13.54
N ARG A 134 -15.38 -2.02 -13.32
CA ARG A 134 -16.25 -1.23 -12.45
C ARG A 134 -16.10 -1.54 -10.97
N TRP A 135 -15.79 -2.78 -10.63
CA TRP A 135 -15.80 -3.25 -9.24
C TRP A 135 -14.47 -3.84 -8.77
N ALA A 136 -13.55 -4.18 -9.66
CA ALA A 136 -12.24 -4.72 -9.35
C ALA A 136 -11.16 -3.92 -10.10
N ARG A 137 -10.25 -3.28 -9.36
CA ARG A 137 -9.13 -2.51 -9.90
C ARG A 137 -7.82 -3.07 -9.40
N PRO A 138 -7.05 -3.77 -10.24
CA PRO A 138 -5.69 -4.14 -9.91
C PRO A 138 -4.83 -2.89 -9.80
N PHE A 139 -3.81 -2.94 -8.94
CA PHE A 139 -2.87 -1.85 -8.76
C PHE A 139 -1.46 -2.38 -8.54
N VAL A 140 -0.48 -1.53 -8.84
CA VAL A 140 0.90 -1.68 -8.41
C VAL A 140 1.18 -0.67 -7.31
N VAL A 141 2.11 -1.00 -6.40
CA VAL A 141 2.49 -0.13 -5.30
C VAL A 141 4.00 -0.14 -5.12
N GLY A 142 4.55 1.06 -4.90
CA GLY A 142 5.89 1.28 -4.39
C GLY A 142 5.82 2.01 -3.06
N SER A 143 6.60 1.59 -2.09
CA SER A 143 6.63 2.19 -0.76
C SER A 143 8.03 2.55 -0.31
N VAL A 144 8.14 3.58 0.51
CA VAL A 144 9.37 3.98 1.20
C VAL A 144 9.05 4.35 2.63
N GLY A 145 9.96 4.03 3.55
CA GLY A 145 9.71 4.34 4.95
C GLY A 145 10.77 3.85 5.91
N VAL A 146 10.35 3.66 7.13
CA VAL A 146 11.20 3.21 8.22
C VAL A 146 10.60 2.00 8.92
N THR A 147 11.46 1.06 9.26
CA THR A 147 11.14 -0.12 10.05
C THR A 147 11.81 0.03 11.41
N HIS A 148 11.02 -0.03 12.47
CA HIS A 148 11.46 0.01 13.86
C HIS A 148 11.29 -1.37 14.49
N LEU A 149 12.39 -1.99 14.87
CA LEU A 149 12.44 -3.26 15.57
C LEU A 149 12.74 -3.01 17.04
N SER A 150 11.88 -3.47 17.93
CA SER A 150 12.07 -3.45 19.37
C SER A 150 12.03 -4.87 19.95
N SER A 151 12.96 -5.18 20.84
CA SER A 151 13.03 -6.49 21.51
C SER A 151 12.83 -6.34 23.02
N SER A 152 12.37 -7.39 23.68
CA SER A 152 12.20 -7.48 25.13
C SER A 152 13.51 -7.25 25.94
N THR A 153 14.66 -7.29 25.29
CA THR A 153 16.00 -7.04 25.89
C THR A 153 16.50 -5.61 25.75
N ASN A 154 15.59 -4.63 25.59
CA ASN A 154 15.91 -3.20 25.40
C ASN A 154 16.72 -2.89 24.12
N PHE A 155 16.64 -3.75 23.13
CA PHE A 155 17.23 -3.49 21.84
C PHE A 155 16.23 -2.76 20.95
N ASN A 156 16.58 -1.57 20.47
CA ASN A 156 15.79 -0.79 19.55
C ASN A 156 16.61 -0.48 18.29
N LEU A 157 16.07 -0.82 17.14
CA LEU A 157 16.71 -0.60 15.86
C LEU A 157 15.74 0.03 14.88
N THR A 158 16.09 1.20 14.35
CA THR A 158 15.34 1.84 13.27
C THR A 158 16.15 1.78 11.98
N ARG A 159 15.53 1.34 10.90
CA ARG A 159 16.14 1.17 9.58
C ARG A 159 15.25 1.72 8.49
N PHE A 160 15.89 2.20 7.44
CA PHE A 160 15.22 2.52 6.20
C PHE A 160 14.75 1.24 5.52
N SER A 161 13.55 1.29 4.99
CA SER A 161 12.93 0.19 4.24
C SER A 161 12.17 0.73 3.04
N PHE A 162 12.05 -0.09 2.02
CA PHE A 162 11.19 0.19 0.89
C PHE A 162 10.35 -1.05 0.57
N GLY A 163 9.35 -0.89 -0.29
CA GLY A 163 8.50 -2.00 -0.70
C GLY A 163 8.12 -1.88 -2.16
N LEU A 164 7.92 -3.04 -2.77
CA LEU A 164 7.38 -3.16 -4.11
C LEU A 164 6.33 -4.26 -4.11
N GLY A 165 5.19 -3.99 -4.71
CA GLY A 165 4.10 -4.95 -4.69
C GLY A 165 2.96 -4.58 -5.60
N GLY A 166 1.83 -5.21 -5.33
CA GLY A 166 0.59 -4.95 -6.02
C GLY A 166 -0.57 -5.66 -5.37
N GLY A 167 -1.74 -5.44 -5.92
CA GLY A 167 -2.95 -6.03 -5.36
C GLY A 167 -4.18 -5.71 -6.18
N ILE A 168 -5.32 -5.90 -5.55
CA ILE A 168 -6.61 -5.60 -6.14
C ILE A 168 -7.46 -4.85 -5.11
N ARG A 169 -8.12 -3.79 -5.54
CA ARG A 169 -9.18 -3.11 -4.80
C ARG A 169 -10.52 -3.48 -5.40
N PHE A 170 -11.40 -4.01 -4.57
CA PHE A 170 -12.78 -4.33 -4.93
C PHE A 170 -13.70 -3.25 -4.38
N TYR A 171 -14.53 -2.67 -5.23
CA TYR A 171 -15.47 -1.61 -4.87
C TYR A 171 -16.89 -2.16 -4.86
N ALA A 172 -17.42 -2.48 -3.68
CA ALA A 172 -18.79 -2.94 -3.51
C ALA A 172 -19.80 -1.79 -3.66
N SER A 173 -19.38 -0.58 -3.31
CA SER A 173 -20.15 0.65 -3.46
C SER A 173 -19.22 1.85 -3.66
N ARG A 174 -19.79 3.06 -3.76
CA ARG A 174 -19.01 4.28 -3.87
C ARG A 174 -18.14 4.55 -2.62
N HIS A 175 -18.61 4.14 -1.44
CA HIS A 175 -17.96 4.41 -0.15
C HIS A 175 -17.27 3.20 0.46
N PHE A 176 -17.60 1.98 0.01
CA PHE A 176 -17.10 0.75 0.61
C PHE A 176 -16.49 -0.17 -0.42
N GLY A 177 -15.38 -0.73 -0.04
CA GLY A 177 -14.64 -1.70 -0.82
C GLY A 177 -13.83 -2.65 0.05
N PHE A 178 -12.95 -3.37 -0.61
CA PHE A 178 -12.05 -4.33 -0.01
C PHE A 178 -10.70 -4.29 -0.73
N LYS A 179 -9.59 -4.30 0.01
CA LYS A 179 -8.23 -4.26 -0.52
C LYS A 179 -7.52 -5.57 -0.18
N ILE A 180 -6.89 -6.16 -1.19
CA ILE A 180 -5.91 -7.25 -1.03
C ILE A 180 -4.60 -6.75 -1.63
N GLN A 181 -3.49 -6.86 -0.89
CA GLN A 181 -2.18 -6.40 -1.34
C GLN A 181 -1.13 -7.42 -0.95
N ALA A 182 -0.20 -7.70 -1.87
CA ALA A 182 1.01 -8.45 -1.60
C ALA A 182 2.22 -7.54 -1.90
N GLU A 183 3.21 -7.56 -1.01
CA GLU A 183 4.36 -6.66 -1.08
C GLU A 183 5.63 -7.38 -0.65
N TRP A 184 6.72 -7.10 -1.32
CA TRP A 184 8.07 -7.45 -0.93
C TRP A 184 8.71 -6.25 -0.25
N LEU A 185 9.19 -6.44 0.98
CA LEU A 185 9.65 -5.42 1.91
C LEU A 185 11.12 -5.63 2.28
N PRO A 186 12.07 -5.15 1.48
CA PRO A 186 13.47 -5.14 1.85
C PRO A 186 13.80 -4.04 2.88
N VAL A 187 14.64 -4.41 3.83
CA VAL A 187 15.14 -3.55 4.91
C VAL A 187 16.66 -3.47 4.80
N PHE A 188 17.20 -2.27 4.82
CA PHE A 188 18.65 -2.06 4.80
C PHE A 188 19.23 -2.31 6.20
N ALA A 189 19.95 -3.41 6.35
CA ALA A 189 20.74 -3.68 7.55
C ALA A 189 22.14 -3.07 7.39
N HIS A 190 22.50 -2.14 8.28
CA HIS A 190 23.87 -1.64 8.31
C HIS A 190 24.76 -2.66 9.04
N PRO A 191 26.05 -2.87 8.61
CA PRO A 191 26.93 -3.88 9.21
C PRO A 191 27.30 -3.63 10.68
N GLN A 192 26.83 -2.56 11.29
CA GLN A 192 27.05 -2.23 12.70
C GLN A 192 25.84 -2.53 13.63
N ALA A 193 24.81 -3.19 13.11
CA ALA A 193 23.69 -3.61 13.98
C ALA A 193 24.18 -4.75 14.90
N ALA A 194 24.20 -4.51 16.20
CA ALA A 194 24.55 -5.50 17.20
C ALA A 194 23.29 -5.95 17.94
N PHE A 195 23.03 -7.26 18.01
CA PHE A 195 22.02 -7.83 18.87
C PHE A 195 22.68 -8.28 20.18
N ILE A 196 22.07 -7.90 21.31
CA ILE A 196 22.51 -8.33 22.62
C ILE A 196 21.66 -9.54 23.00
N CYS A 197 22.28 -10.71 23.05
CA CYS A 197 21.63 -11.90 23.60
C CYS A 197 21.53 -11.80 25.11
N GLY A 198 20.44 -12.30 25.71
CA GLY A 198 20.19 -12.19 27.16
C GLY A 198 21.23 -12.81 28.09
N SER A 199 22.30 -13.41 27.57
CA SER A 199 23.44 -13.98 28.29
C SER A 199 24.77 -13.23 28.09
N GLY A 200 24.72 -11.97 27.62
CA GLY A 200 25.90 -11.12 27.46
C GLY A 200 26.70 -11.29 26.16
N CYS A 201 26.19 -12.04 25.20
CA CYS A 201 26.84 -12.07 23.88
C CYS A 201 26.39 -10.87 23.02
N ILE A 202 27.32 -10.31 22.26
CA ILE A 202 27.06 -9.27 21.24
C ILE A 202 27.18 -9.96 19.89
N VAL A 203 26.07 -9.98 19.14
CA VAL A 203 26.05 -10.53 17.80
C VAL A 203 26.05 -9.36 16.81
N HIS A 204 27.08 -9.25 16.01
CA HIS A 204 27.15 -8.29 14.90
C HIS A 204 26.43 -8.88 13.69
N VAL A 205 25.41 -8.14 13.21
CA VAL A 205 24.72 -8.52 11.98
C VAL A 205 25.53 -8.05 10.78
N GLY A 206 26.02 -9.01 10.01
CA GLY A 206 26.62 -8.78 8.71
C GLY A 206 25.55 -8.87 7.62
N GLY A 207 25.64 -8.04 6.61
CA GLY A 207 24.72 -8.08 5.48
C GLY A 207 24.01 -6.76 5.24
N THR A 208 23.79 -6.46 3.97
CA THR A 208 23.30 -5.15 3.53
C THR A 208 21.81 -5.12 3.31
N LEU A 209 21.17 -6.26 3.10
CA LEU A 209 19.74 -6.34 2.76
C LEU A 209 19.10 -7.59 3.36
N SER A 210 18.04 -7.38 4.13
CA SER A 210 17.14 -8.44 4.57
C SER A 210 15.74 -8.14 4.04
N SER A 211 14.94 -9.16 3.72
CA SER A 211 13.64 -8.95 3.10
C SER A 211 12.55 -9.84 3.69
N GLN A 212 11.33 -9.32 3.68
CA GLN A 212 10.09 -10.03 4.02
C GLN A 212 9.10 -9.93 2.86
N GLY A 213 8.25 -10.95 2.73
CA GLY A 213 7.01 -10.82 1.98
C GLY A 213 5.86 -10.54 2.93
N GLU A 214 4.94 -9.68 2.58
CA GLU A 214 3.71 -9.41 3.31
C GLU A 214 2.50 -9.58 2.40
N VAL A 215 1.46 -10.21 2.92
CA VAL A 215 0.12 -10.20 2.30
C VAL A 215 -0.84 -9.61 3.29
N VAL A 216 -1.59 -8.59 2.87
CA VAL A 216 -2.58 -7.89 3.70
C VAL A 216 -3.95 -7.90 3.06
N VAL A 217 -4.96 -7.82 3.90
CA VAL A 217 -6.35 -7.78 3.51
C VAL A 217 -7.13 -6.88 4.46
N GLY A 218 -8.02 -6.04 3.92
CA GLY A 218 -8.80 -5.14 4.76
C GLY A 218 -9.97 -4.47 4.04
N PRO A 219 -10.99 -4.03 4.80
CA PRO A 219 -12.05 -3.19 4.27
C PRO A 219 -11.49 -1.84 3.85
N LEU A 220 -11.97 -1.32 2.74
CA LEU A 220 -11.64 -0.01 2.20
C LEU A 220 -12.85 0.91 2.39
N ILE A 221 -12.65 2.03 3.07
CA ILE A 221 -13.66 3.07 3.29
C ILE A 221 -13.21 4.31 2.52
N ARG A 222 -14.08 4.81 1.64
CA ARG A 222 -13.82 5.98 0.80
C ARG A 222 -14.77 7.13 1.15
N PHE A 223 -14.25 8.37 1.25
CA PHE A 223 -15.01 9.57 1.58
C PHE A 223 -14.40 10.85 0.99
#